data_94b2431ff775907d0d0374315d5fa02c
#
_entry.id   94b2431ff775907d0d0374315d5fa02c
#
_cell.length_a   1.000
_cell.length_b   1.000
_cell.length_c   1.000
_cell.angle_alpha   90.00
_cell.angle_beta   90.00
_cell.angle_gamma   90.00
#
_symmetry.space_group_name_H-M   'P 1'
#
loop_
_entity.id
_entity.type
_entity.pdbx_description
1 polymer ?
#
loop_
_entity_poly.entity_id
_entity_poly.type
_entity_poly.pdbx_seq_one_letter_code
_entity_poly.pdbx_strand_id
1 'polypeptide(L)'
;MKPVYLTKEKYQDLRGWLASPDYSTYAEAPSNISKEVQELIKYKILNDSQDYDDQVIKFIRSKIPQPVISVCYFITSEQCNLACKYCFLGNNSEKKRKEFSFQNMNKEVADKAIDFFVHQISLSGIKGDDNQPVAIFYGGEPLVNYPIVEYIAEKLNQLRKKVECIKNLDLSIVTNGLLLNRERALRLHELGVSIAISIDGFTEKENSMRVDTTGHPVFSRILQVLDMCKELNIPVSLSVTLTEETIKNKKDILQLIDKYDIKSFGFNILMSDENFTPSSQYNELAAQFIIDEFLELRKKGIYEDRIMRKLRAFTKSQIYFSDCAATSGSQIVVAPTGQVGICHGCLHDKKYFVTNVDDHNFDARKNPTFIEWSQLTPINKEECQDCPALGICGGGCAINAMHSKPGNTIHSIDERFCVHAKKTLEFLIRDLYRVIQGKN
;
A
#
# COMPACT_ATOMS: atom_id res chain seq x y z
N MET A 1 12.85 9.41 -14.28
CA MET A 1 12.44 10.80 -14.55
C MET A 1 13.58 11.73 -14.17
N LYS A 2 14.00 12.65 -15.05
CA LYS A 2 15.06 13.62 -14.71
C LYS A 2 14.42 15.02 -14.73
N PRO A 3 14.22 15.68 -13.59
CA PRO A 3 13.69 17.04 -13.57
C PRO A 3 14.71 18.03 -14.16
N VAL A 4 14.21 19.03 -14.86
CA VAL A 4 15.00 20.18 -15.34
C VAL A 4 14.58 21.39 -14.51
N TYR A 5 15.58 22.11 -14.00
CA TYR A 5 15.36 23.29 -13.14
C TYR A 5 15.64 24.55 -13.93
N LEU A 6 14.66 25.44 -14.01
CA LEU A 6 14.74 26.72 -14.67
C LEU A 6 14.68 27.85 -13.65
N THR A 7 15.30 28.99 -13.94
CA THR A 7 15.03 30.23 -13.21
C THR A 7 13.60 30.67 -13.46
N LYS A 8 13.04 31.49 -12.56
CA LYS A 8 11.70 32.03 -12.74
C LYS A 8 11.56 32.80 -14.06
N GLU A 9 12.59 33.58 -14.40
CA GLU A 9 12.65 34.35 -15.64
C GLU A 9 12.59 33.43 -16.88
N LYS A 10 13.49 32.44 -16.94
CA LYS A 10 13.52 31.45 -18.04
C LYS A 10 12.22 30.66 -18.17
N TYR A 11 11.59 30.33 -17.06
CA TYR A 11 10.28 29.67 -17.08
C TYR A 11 9.19 30.58 -17.64
N GLN A 12 9.20 31.88 -17.29
CA GLN A 12 8.25 32.85 -17.82
C GLN A 12 8.45 33.07 -19.31
N ASP A 13 9.70 33.23 -19.76
CA ASP A 13 10.05 33.36 -21.18
C ASP A 13 9.62 32.15 -21.98
N LEU A 14 9.93 30.94 -21.50
CA LEU A 14 9.53 29.67 -22.12
C LEU A 14 8.00 29.58 -22.23
N ARG A 15 7.29 29.84 -21.15
CA ARG A 15 5.82 29.78 -21.13
C ARG A 15 5.20 30.82 -22.06
N GLY A 16 5.75 32.03 -22.08
CA GLY A 16 5.30 33.09 -22.97
C GLY A 16 5.47 32.72 -24.44
N TRP A 17 6.64 32.16 -24.76
CA TRP A 17 6.94 31.69 -26.13
C TRP A 17 6.04 30.54 -26.58
N LEU A 18 5.86 29.50 -25.75
CA LEU A 18 4.97 28.37 -26.06
C LEU A 18 3.50 28.77 -26.23
N ALA A 19 3.09 29.88 -25.61
CA ALA A 19 1.73 30.43 -25.76
C ALA A 19 1.61 31.48 -26.88
N SER A 20 2.72 31.80 -27.55
CA SER A 20 2.72 32.80 -28.62
C SER A 20 2.04 32.28 -29.88
N PRO A 21 1.28 33.13 -30.61
CA PRO A 21 0.80 32.80 -31.95
C PRO A 21 1.92 32.46 -32.96
N ASP A 22 3.12 32.96 -32.71
CA ASP A 22 4.31 32.74 -33.56
C ASP A 22 5.02 31.43 -33.28
N TYR A 23 4.58 30.67 -32.25
CA TYR A 23 5.14 29.35 -31.99
C TYR A 23 4.80 28.37 -33.12
N SER A 24 5.79 27.77 -33.74
CA SER A 24 5.62 26.78 -34.79
C SER A 24 6.27 25.44 -34.40
N THR A 25 7.52 25.47 -34.02
CA THR A 25 8.30 24.29 -33.61
C THR A 25 9.31 24.62 -32.52
N TYR A 26 9.72 23.62 -31.74
CA TYR A 26 10.77 23.79 -30.73
C TYR A 26 12.15 24.14 -31.31
N ALA A 27 12.38 23.89 -32.60
CA ALA A 27 13.62 24.24 -33.29
C ALA A 27 13.82 25.77 -33.44
N GLU A 28 12.74 26.55 -33.38
CA GLU A 28 12.73 27.99 -33.53
C GLU A 28 12.74 28.75 -32.19
N ALA A 29 13.20 28.09 -31.13
CA ALA A 29 13.27 28.68 -29.81
C ALA A 29 14.10 29.97 -29.78
N PRO A 30 13.61 31.06 -29.18
CA PRO A 30 14.34 32.32 -29.01
C PRO A 30 15.70 32.08 -28.33
N SER A 31 16.72 32.87 -28.75
CA SER A 31 18.10 32.69 -28.30
C SER A 31 18.27 32.75 -26.79
N ASN A 32 17.43 33.53 -26.08
CA ASN A 32 17.43 33.66 -24.63
C ASN A 32 16.98 32.41 -23.87
N ILE A 33 16.25 31.46 -24.53
CA ILE A 33 15.77 30.19 -23.93
C ILE A 33 16.17 28.96 -24.75
N SER A 34 16.91 29.10 -25.83
CA SER A 34 17.25 28.02 -26.75
C SER A 34 17.99 26.87 -26.05
N LYS A 35 18.90 27.17 -25.12
CA LYS A 35 19.63 26.15 -24.36
C LYS A 35 18.69 25.31 -23.48
N GLU A 36 17.77 25.98 -22.77
CA GLU A 36 16.78 25.36 -21.91
C GLU A 36 15.82 24.49 -22.72
N VAL A 37 15.36 24.98 -23.87
CA VAL A 37 14.50 24.22 -24.79
C VAL A 37 15.22 22.96 -25.29
N GLN A 38 16.48 23.06 -25.72
CA GLN A 38 17.27 21.91 -26.14
C GLN A 38 17.43 20.87 -25.01
N GLU A 39 17.63 21.32 -23.79
CA GLU A 39 17.72 20.42 -22.64
C GLU A 39 16.39 19.72 -22.38
N LEU A 40 15.27 20.45 -22.44
CA LEU A 40 13.92 19.87 -22.28
C LEU A 40 13.60 18.84 -23.39
N ILE A 41 13.99 19.10 -24.63
CA ILE A 41 13.88 18.15 -25.76
C ILE A 41 14.75 16.92 -25.51
N LYS A 42 16.01 17.12 -25.10
CA LYS A 42 16.93 16.02 -24.77
C LYS A 42 16.36 15.05 -23.74
N TYR A 43 15.66 15.57 -22.73
CA TYR A 43 15.00 14.76 -21.70
C TYR A 43 13.56 14.38 -22.06
N LYS A 44 13.10 14.68 -23.28
CA LYS A 44 11.75 14.36 -23.74
C LYS A 44 10.63 14.98 -22.87
N ILE A 45 10.89 16.15 -22.31
CA ILE A 45 9.91 16.97 -21.58
C ILE A 45 9.11 17.82 -22.60
N LEU A 46 9.79 18.27 -23.66
CA LEU A 46 9.18 18.87 -24.83
C LEU A 46 9.32 17.93 -26.01
N ASN A 47 8.25 17.78 -26.79
CA ASN A 47 8.19 16.94 -27.97
C ASN A 47 7.15 17.51 -28.95
N ASP A 48 7.51 17.65 -30.24
CA ASP A 48 6.65 18.16 -31.29
C ASP A 48 5.73 17.10 -31.94
N SER A 49 5.86 15.83 -31.53
CA SER A 49 5.17 14.72 -32.16
C SER A 49 4.18 14.06 -31.21
N GLN A 50 2.88 14.20 -31.49
CA GLN A 50 1.83 13.45 -30.78
C GLN A 50 2.02 11.93 -30.98
N ASP A 51 2.43 11.51 -32.18
CA ASP A 51 2.72 10.10 -32.48
C ASP A 51 3.78 9.49 -31.55
N TYR A 52 4.77 10.31 -31.13
CA TYR A 52 5.79 9.85 -30.19
C TYR A 52 5.19 9.53 -28.82
N ASP A 53 4.34 10.38 -28.29
CA ASP A 53 3.70 10.16 -27.00
C ASP A 53 2.80 8.93 -27.04
N ASP A 54 2.03 8.74 -28.10
CA ASP A 54 1.20 7.55 -28.30
C ASP A 54 2.03 6.27 -28.39
N GLN A 55 3.17 6.30 -29.09
CA GLN A 55 4.12 5.18 -29.15
C GLN A 55 4.72 4.86 -27.77
N VAL A 56 5.09 5.88 -27.00
CA VAL A 56 5.62 5.73 -25.64
C VAL A 56 4.57 5.12 -24.72
N ILE A 57 3.34 5.62 -24.73
CA ILE A 57 2.24 5.07 -23.93
C ILE A 57 1.96 3.62 -24.32
N LYS A 58 1.90 3.31 -25.61
CA LYS A 58 1.73 1.93 -26.12
C LYS A 58 2.86 1.01 -25.67
N PHE A 59 4.10 1.48 -25.74
CA PHE A 59 5.26 0.73 -25.24
C PHE A 59 5.16 0.50 -23.74
N ILE A 60 4.81 1.52 -22.94
CA ILE A 60 4.65 1.39 -21.48
C ILE A 60 3.54 0.39 -21.16
N ARG A 61 2.39 0.46 -21.83
CA ARG A 61 1.28 -0.50 -21.65
C ARG A 61 1.73 -1.94 -21.93
N SER A 62 2.62 -2.16 -22.90
CA SER A 62 3.17 -3.48 -23.17
C SER A 62 4.10 -4.01 -22.07
N LYS A 63 4.50 -3.17 -21.13
CA LYS A 63 5.35 -3.50 -19.97
C LYS A 63 4.57 -3.70 -18.67
N ILE A 64 3.25 -3.53 -18.69
CA ILE A 64 2.41 -3.82 -17.52
C ILE A 64 2.60 -5.30 -17.16
N PRO A 65 2.98 -5.61 -15.90
CA PRO A 65 3.25 -6.99 -15.51
C PRO A 65 2.00 -7.86 -15.60
N GLN A 66 2.17 -9.11 -16.02
CA GLN A 66 1.12 -10.11 -15.89
C GLN A 66 0.95 -10.51 -14.42
N PRO A 67 -0.22 -11.03 -14.01
CA PRO A 67 -0.43 -11.53 -12.66
C PRO A 67 0.60 -12.60 -12.30
N VAL A 68 1.32 -12.40 -11.20
CA VAL A 68 2.28 -13.37 -10.65
C VAL A 68 2.17 -13.35 -9.15
N ILE A 69 1.62 -14.41 -8.58
CA ILE A 69 1.37 -14.45 -7.14
C ILE A 69 2.67 -14.48 -6.36
N SER A 70 2.80 -13.52 -5.46
CA SER A 70 3.90 -13.39 -4.49
C SER A 70 3.42 -13.04 -3.08
N VAL A 71 2.14 -12.65 -2.91
CA VAL A 71 1.58 -12.27 -1.61
C VAL A 71 0.34 -13.11 -1.32
N CYS A 72 0.27 -13.69 -0.12
CA CYS A 72 -0.93 -14.35 0.38
C CYS A 72 -1.40 -13.73 1.70
N TYR A 73 -2.64 -13.30 1.75
CA TYR A 73 -3.32 -12.98 3.00
C TYR A 73 -4.08 -14.21 3.50
N PHE A 74 -3.61 -14.79 4.60
CA PHE A 74 -4.32 -15.84 5.31
C PHE A 74 -5.30 -15.18 6.30
N ILE A 75 -6.57 -15.21 5.99
CA ILE A 75 -7.63 -14.73 6.87
C ILE A 75 -7.93 -15.82 7.88
N THR A 76 -7.23 -15.82 8.99
CA THR A 76 -7.37 -16.89 10.00
C THR A 76 -8.68 -16.78 10.78
N SER A 77 -9.23 -15.57 10.89
CA SER A 77 -10.52 -15.28 11.51
C SER A 77 -11.18 -14.05 10.88
N GLU A 78 -12.47 -14.11 10.62
CA GLU A 78 -13.29 -12.96 10.26
C GLU A 78 -13.75 -12.17 11.50
N GLN A 79 -13.63 -12.76 12.69
CA GLN A 79 -13.97 -12.11 13.96
C GLN A 79 -12.93 -11.07 14.35
N CYS A 80 -13.37 -10.02 15.04
CA CYS A 80 -12.50 -9.03 15.67
C CYS A 80 -12.99 -8.72 17.09
N ASN A 81 -12.04 -8.56 18.00
CA ASN A 81 -12.29 -8.11 19.37
C ASN A 81 -12.41 -6.58 19.49
N LEU A 82 -12.32 -5.84 18.36
CA LEU A 82 -12.53 -4.40 18.26
C LEU A 82 -13.71 -4.05 17.34
N ALA A 83 -14.17 -2.80 17.47
CA ALA A 83 -15.20 -2.16 16.67
C ALA A 83 -14.75 -0.77 16.20
N CYS A 84 -13.56 -0.68 15.60
CA CYS A 84 -13.00 0.58 15.10
C CYS A 84 -13.99 1.27 14.14
N LYS A 85 -14.27 2.56 14.37
CA LYS A 85 -15.31 3.30 13.66
C LYS A 85 -15.08 3.45 12.15
N TYR A 86 -13.83 3.36 11.69
CA TYR A 86 -13.41 3.42 10.30
C TYR A 86 -13.13 2.04 9.67
N CYS A 87 -13.54 0.95 10.32
CA CYS A 87 -13.18 -0.40 9.86
C CYS A 87 -13.80 -0.71 8.50
N PHE A 88 -12.97 -0.76 7.46
CA PHE A 88 -13.42 -1.05 6.10
C PHE A 88 -13.89 -2.49 5.89
N LEU A 89 -13.60 -3.40 6.84
CA LEU A 89 -14.14 -4.76 6.88
C LEU A 89 -15.55 -4.81 7.52
N GLY A 90 -16.16 -3.66 7.83
CA GLY A 90 -17.52 -3.60 8.32
C GLY A 90 -17.75 -4.03 9.77
N ASN A 91 -16.70 -4.30 10.54
CA ASN A 91 -16.79 -4.66 11.96
C ASN A 91 -17.26 -3.49 12.86
N ASN A 92 -17.36 -2.28 12.30
CA ASN A 92 -17.82 -1.07 12.97
C ASN A 92 -19.35 -1.02 13.19
N SER A 93 -20.13 -1.86 12.51
CA SER A 93 -21.59 -1.90 12.59
C SER A 93 -22.07 -3.07 13.45
N GLU A 94 -22.82 -2.76 14.53
CA GLU A 94 -23.46 -3.80 15.37
C GLU A 94 -24.44 -4.65 14.54
N LYS A 95 -25.15 -4.03 13.59
CA LYS A 95 -26.05 -4.71 12.67
C LYS A 95 -25.28 -5.74 11.83
N LYS A 96 -24.18 -5.30 11.20
CA LYS A 96 -23.34 -6.21 10.40
C LYS A 96 -22.75 -7.33 11.26
N ARG A 97 -22.27 -7.04 12.47
CA ARG A 97 -21.76 -8.08 13.39
C ARG A 97 -22.81 -9.13 13.78
N LYS A 98 -24.09 -8.76 13.85
CA LYS A 98 -25.20 -9.69 14.15
C LYS A 98 -25.65 -10.48 12.93
N GLU A 99 -25.56 -9.90 11.74
CA GLU A 99 -26.02 -10.52 10.49
C GLU A 99 -24.97 -11.47 9.89
N PHE A 100 -23.67 -11.23 10.13
CA PHE A 100 -22.61 -12.09 9.60
C PHE A 100 -22.26 -13.25 10.52
N SER A 101 -22.28 -14.46 9.95
CA SER A 101 -21.70 -15.64 10.58
C SER A 101 -20.18 -15.62 10.36
N PHE A 102 -19.46 -14.98 11.25
CA PHE A 102 -17.98 -14.91 11.20
C PHE A 102 -17.37 -16.30 11.31
N GLN A 103 -16.50 -16.64 10.39
CA GLN A 103 -15.85 -17.93 10.30
C GLN A 103 -14.42 -17.88 10.84
N ASN A 104 -13.96 -19.01 11.36
CA ASN A 104 -12.59 -19.26 11.75
C ASN A 104 -12.00 -20.36 10.87
N MET A 105 -10.77 -20.18 10.38
CA MET A 105 -10.07 -21.17 9.58
C MET A 105 -9.75 -22.41 10.45
N ASN A 106 -9.97 -23.59 9.93
CA ASN A 106 -9.54 -24.84 10.55
C ASN A 106 -8.23 -25.35 9.92
N LYS A 107 -7.64 -26.41 10.50
CA LYS A 107 -6.36 -26.96 10.02
C LYS A 107 -6.44 -27.53 8.60
N GLU A 108 -7.55 -28.14 8.23
CA GLU A 108 -7.74 -28.71 6.90
C GLU A 108 -7.69 -27.60 5.83
N VAL A 109 -8.44 -26.52 6.05
CA VAL A 109 -8.41 -25.35 5.14
C VAL A 109 -7.03 -24.71 5.15
N ALA A 110 -6.34 -24.62 6.30
CA ALA A 110 -5.00 -24.07 6.40
C ALA A 110 -3.99 -24.88 5.57
N ASP A 111 -4.03 -26.20 5.62
CA ASP A 111 -3.14 -27.06 4.81
C ASP A 111 -3.39 -26.83 3.30
N LYS A 112 -4.65 -26.87 2.86
CA LYS A 112 -5.03 -26.61 1.47
C LYS A 112 -4.65 -25.20 1.02
N ALA A 113 -4.77 -24.19 1.89
CA ALA A 113 -4.40 -22.80 1.62
C ALA A 113 -2.89 -22.64 1.42
N ILE A 114 -2.07 -23.33 2.22
CA ILE A 114 -0.62 -23.37 2.08
C ILE A 114 -0.24 -24.00 0.74
N ASP A 115 -0.80 -25.17 0.43
CA ASP A 115 -0.51 -25.90 -0.81
C ASP A 115 -0.93 -25.07 -2.03
N PHE A 116 -2.10 -24.45 -1.98
CA PHE A 116 -2.59 -23.55 -3.03
C PHE A 116 -1.63 -22.35 -3.24
N PHE A 117 -1.21 -21.67 -2.16
CA PHE A 117 -0.29 -20.54 -2.26
C PHE A 117 1.05 -20.95 -2.85
N VAL A 118 1.67 -22.02 -2.36
CA VAL A 118 2.94 -22.55 -2.88
C VAL A 118 2.81 -22.94 -4.35
N HIS A 119 1.70 -23.58 -4.72
CA HIS A 119 1.41 -23.93 -6.12
C HIS A 119 1.34 -22.67 -7.00
N GLN A 120 0.59 -21.64 -6.61
CA GLN A 120 0.48 -20.39 -7.38
C GLN A 120 1.84 -19.68 -7.56
N ILE A 121 2.71 -19.69 -6.53
CA ILE A 121 4.07 -19.17 -6.66
C ILE A 121 4.87 -20.01 -7.67
N SER A 122 4.78 -21.34 -7.59
CA SER A 122 5.54 -22.22 -8.48
C SER A 122 5.19 -22.03 -9.97
N LEU A 123 3.95 -21.66 -10.27
CA LEU A 123 3.50 -21.34 -11.63
C LEU A 123 4.21 -20.13 -12.24
N SER A 124 4.78 -19.23 -11.43
CA SER A 124 5.51 -18.07 -11.91
C SER A 124 6.78 -18.41 -12.66
N GLY A 125 7.38 -19.55 -12.34
CA GLY A 125 8.70 -19.94 -12.83
C GLY A 125 9.85 -19.09 -12.29
N ILE A 126 9.61 -18.14 -11.40
CA ILE A 126 10.62 -17.27 -10.79
C ILE A 126 11.42 -18.11 -9.80
N LYS A 127 12.77 -18.06 -9.92
CA LYS A 127 13.65 -18.75 -8.99
C LYS A 127 13.69 -18.05 -7.63
N GLY A 128 13.97 -18.80 -6.58
CA GLY A 128 13.93 -18.33 -5.21
C GLY A 128 14.80 -17.10 -4.91
N ASP A 129 15.95 -16.95 -5.58
CA ASP A 129 16.82 -15.77 -5.38
C ASP A 129 16.22 -14.46 -5.91
N ASP A 130 15.39 -14.57 -6.94
CA ASP A 130 14.71 -13.41 -7.57
C ASP A 130 13.29 -13.19 -7.02
N ASN A 131 12.83 -14.03 -6.09
CA ASN A 131 11.50 -13.99 -5.54
C ASN A 131 11.54 -13.87 -4.01
N GLN A 132 10.81 -12.89 -3.48
CA GLN A 132 10.62 -12.72 -2.04
C GLN A 132 9.12 -12.72 -1.73
N PRO A 133 8.49 -13.92 -1.67
CA PRO A 133 7.07 -14.01 -1.37
C PRO A 133 6.79 -13.63 0.07
N VAL A 134 5.54 -13.21 0.33
CA VAL A 134 5.10 -12.76 1.66
C VAL A 134 3.80 -13.46 2.03
N ALA A 135 3.77 -14.08 3.20
CA ALA A 135 2.54 -14.58 3.82
C ALA A 135 2.14 -13.64 4.97
N ILE A 136 0.94 -13.10 4.89
CA ILE A 136 0.43 -12.11 5.84
C ILE A 136 -0.76 -12.72 6.60
N PHE A 137 -0.63 -12.84 7.91
CA PHE A 137 -1.76 -13.17 8.77
C PHE A 137 -2.61 -11.93 9.00
N TYR A 138 -3.89 -12.03 8.61
CA TYR A 138 -4.84 -10.93 8.63
C TYR A 138 -6.26 -11.41 8.94
N GLY A 139 -7.24 -10.52 8.87
CA GLY A 139 -8.65 -10.83 9.04
C GLY A 139 -9.40 -9.72 9.74
N GLY A 140 -10.40 -10.05 10.56
CA GLY A 140 -10.90 -9.14 11.57
C GLY A 140 -9.77 -8.86 12.58
N GLU A 141 -9.40 -9.91 13.33
CA GLU A 141 -8.18 -9.94 14.14
C GLU A 141 -7.56 -11.35 14.06
N PRO A 142 -6.36 -11.52 13.50
CA PRO A 142 -5.78 -12.84 13.30
C PRO A 142 -5.50 -13.59 14.60
N LEU A 143 -5.19 -12.89 15.69
CA LEU A 143 -4.90 -13.50 16.99
C LEU A 143 -6.16 -14.07 17.70
N VAL A 144 -7.36 -13.83 17.20
CA VAL A 144 -8.57 -14.55 17.65
C VAL A 144 -8.42 -16.04 17.38
N ASN A 145 -7.76 -16.40 16.28
CA ASN A 145 -7.46 -17.77 15.92
C ASN A 145 -5.96 -18.06 15.94
N TYR A 146 -5.30 -17.68 17.04
CA TYR A 146 -3.87 -17.83 17.20
C TYR A 146 -3.34 -19.25 16.92
N PRO A 147 -4.02 -20.37 17.31
CA PRO A 147 -3.52 -21.70 17.02
C PRO A 147 -3.35 -22.00 15.51
N ILE A 148 -4.16 -21.36 14.66
CA ILE A 148 -4.02 -21.50 13.21
C ILE A 148 -2.92 -20.58 12.66
N VAL A 149 -2.73 -19.38 13.21
CA VAL A 149 -1.59 -18.52 12.89
C VAL A 149 -0.27 -19.27 13.14
N GLU A 150 -0.11 -19.82 14.33
CA GLU A 150 1.07 -20.60 14.71
C GLU A 150 1.27 -21.82 13.80
N TYR A 151 0.22 -22.58 13.57
CA TYR A 151 0.25 -23.77 12.71
C TYR A 151 0.71 -23.46 11.28
N ILE A 152 0.15 -22.42 10.65
CA ILE A 152 0.55 -22.01 9.29
C ILE A 152 1.99 -21.52 9.27
N ALA A 153 2.41 -20.73 10.26
CA ALA A 153 3.78 -20.23 10.35
C ALA A 153 4.80 -21.39 10.49
N GLU A 154 4.51 -22.39 11.31
CA GLU A 154 5.34 -23.59 11.45
C GLU A 154 5.46 -24.37 10.14
N LYS A 155 4.34 -24.63 9.49
CA LYS A 155 4.27 -25.36 8.21
C LYS A 155 5.05 -24.63 7.11
N LEU A 156 4.84 -23.33 6.95
CA LEU A 156 5.56 -22.52 5.96
C LEU A 156 7.08 -22.51 6.26
N ASN A 157 7.48 -22.43 7.54
CA ASN A 157 8.87 -22.53 7.95
C ASN A 157 9.52 -23.89 7.64
N GLN A 158 8.76 -24.97 7.69
CA GLN A 158 9.22 -26.30 7.28
C GLN A 158 9.35 -26.40 5.75
N LEU A 159 8.36 -25.86 5.02
CA LEU A 159 8.30 -25.92 3.56
C LEU A 159 9.39 -25.07 2.89
N ARG A 160 9.69 -23.85 3.39
CA ARG A 160 10.72 -22.98 2.78
C ARG A 160 12.13 -23.59 2.82
N LYS A 161 12.37 -24.57 3.68
CA LYS A 161 13.64 -25.33 3.72
C LYS A 161 13.76 -26.37 2.60
N LYS A 162 12.64 -26.72 1.94
CA LYS A 162 12.55 -27.83 0.97
C LYS A 162 12.08 -27.35 -0.41
N VAL A 163 11.38 -26.23 -0.48
CA VAL A 163 10.71 -25.74 -1.70
C VAL A 163 11.38 -24.44 -2.15
N GLU A 164 12.11 -24.52 -3.26
CA GLU A 164 12.98 -23.44 -3.75
C GLU A 164 12.23 -22.12 -4.00
N CYS A 165 11.04 -22.18 -4.59
CA CYS A 165 10.30 -20.95 -4.95
C CYS A 165 9.82 -20.11 -3.73
N ILE A 166 9.87 -20.67 -2.52
CA ILE A 166 9.51 -19.98 -1.27
C ILE A 166 10.66 -19.92 -0.25
N LYS A 167 11.91 -20.21 -0.64
CA LYS A 167 13.03 -20.21 0.31
C LYS A 167 13.22 -18.87 1.03
N ASN A 168 12.91 -17.76 0.36
CA ASN A 168 12.99 -16.41 0.91
C ASN A 168 11.63 -15.88 1.36
N LEU A 169 10.68 -16.77 1.73
CA LEU A 169 9.35 -16.39 2.20
C LEU A 169 9.42 -15.58 3.48
N ASP A 170 8.84 -14.42 3.48
CA ASP A 170 8.62 -13.59 4.67
C ASP A 170 7.25 -13.90 5.30
N LEU A 171 7.23 -13.95 6.63
CA LEU A 171 6.00 -14.09 7.41
C LEU A 171 5.72 -12.79 8.16
N SER A 172 4.49 -12.32 8.10
CA SER A 172 4.07 -11.09 8.77
C SER A 172 2.67 -11.23 9.36
N ILE A 173 2.41 -10.55 10.46
CA ILE A 173 1.08 -10.42 11.07
C ILE A 173 0.73 -8.95 11.25
N VAL A 174 -0.48 -8.57 10.85
CA VAL A 174 -1.05 -7.26 11.15
C VAL A 174 -2.13 -7.45 12.20
N THR A 175 -1.91 -6.92 13.39
CA THR A 175 -2.77 -7.14 14.57
C THR A 175 -3.09 -5.83 15.28
N ASN A 176 -4.23 -5.78 15.96
CA ASN A 176 -4.52 -4.70 16.91
C ASN A 176 -3.72 -4.86 18.23
N GLY A 177 -3.03 -5.96 18.43
CA GLY A 177 -2.14 -6.25 19.54
C GLY A 177 -2.83 -6.73 20.81
N LEU A 178 -4.13 -6.50 21.03
CA LEU A 178 -4.77 -6.73 22.33
C LEU A 178 -4.82 -8.19 22.79
N LEU A 179 -4.66 -9.12 21.87
CA LEU A 179 -4.58 -10.56 22.14
C LEU A 179 -3.14 -11.09 22.14
N LEU A 180 -2.15 -10.20 21.94
CA LEU A 180 -0.74 -10.52 21.98
C LEU A 180 -0.26 -10.51 23.43
N ASN A 181 -0.03 -11.67 24.01
CA ASN A 181 0.61 -11.83 25.31
C ASN A 181 2.08 -12.20 25.16
N ARG A 182 2.81 -12.30 26.27
CA ARG A 182 4.26 -12.61 26.30
C ARG A 182 4.60 -13.93 25.58
N GLU A 183 3.85 -14.97 25.83
CA GLU A 183 4.05 -16.29 25.23
C GLU A 183 3.89 -16.25 23.70
N ARG A 184 2.78 -15.67 23.22
CA ARG A 184 2.50 -15.54 21.78
C ARG A 184 3.52 -14.64 21.08
N ALA A 185 3.93 -13.54 21.71
CA ALA A 185 4.93 -12.64 21.14
C ALA A 185 6.28 -13.32 20.96
N LEU A 186 6.77 -14.04 21.97
CA LEU A 186 8.00 -14.83 21.89
C LEU A 186 7.89 -15.91 20.81
N ARG A 187 6.78 -16.62 20.77
CA ARG A 187 6.59 -17.71 19.80
C ARG A 187 6.52 -17.20 18.36
N LEU A 188 5.80 -16.11 18.09
CA LEU A 188 5.80 -15.48 16.77
C LEU A 188 7.18 -15.01 16.35
N HIS A 189 7.94 -14.42 17.29
CA HIS A 189 9.32 -14.00 17.04
C HIS A 189 10.25 -15.18 16.71
N GLU A 190 10.16 -16.28 17.46
CA GLU A 190 10.90 -17.53 17.18
C GLU A 190 10.58 -18.11 15.80
N LEU A 191 9.32 -18.01 15.39
CA LEU A 191 8.87 -18.44 14.07
C LEU A 191 9.26 -17.46 12.94
N GLY A 192 9.92 -16.34 13.26
CA GLY A 192 10.32 -15.32 12.30
C GLY A 192 9.15 -14.54 11.72
N VAL A 193 8.04 -14.44 12.45
CA VAL A 193 6.88 -13.64 12.05
C VAL A 193 7.10 -12.19 12.45
N SER A 194 7.19 -11.29 11.47
CA SER A 194 7.26 -9.85 11.70
C SER A 194 5.93 -9.31 12.21
N ILE A 195 5.96 -8.60 13.34
CA ILE A 195 4.74 -8.11 14.00
C ILE A 195 4.51 -6.65 13.66
N ALA A 196 3.37 -6.35 13.02
CA ALA A 196 2.90 -4.99 12.78
C ALA A 196 1.70 -4.69 13.69
N ILE A 197 1.87 -3.74 14.62
CA ILE A 197 0.82 -3.34 15.55
C ILE A 197 0.07 -2.15 14.98
N SER A 198 -1.27 -2.27 14.93
CA SER A 198 -2.17 -1.22 14.46
C SER A 198 -2.43 -0.19 15.55
N ILE A 199 -2.17 1.08 15.25
CA ILE A 199 -2.37 2.22 16.15
C ILE A 199 -2.75 3.45 15.30
N ASP A 200 -3.34 4.49 15.91
CA ASP A 200 -3.75 5.68 15.16
C ASP A 200 -2.96 6.94 15.56
N GLY A 201 -2.18 6.87 16.63
CA GLY A 201 -1.33 7.95 17.11
C GLY A 201 -0.82 7.69 18.51
N PHE A 202 -0.27 8.72 19.18
CA PHE A 202 0.39 8.60 20.47
C PHE A 202 -0.52 8.94 21.67
N THR A 203 -1.71 9.47 21.43
CA THR A 203 -2.65 9.88 22.47
C THR A 203 -3.97 9.11 22.37
N GLU A 204 -4.71 9.06 23.48
CA GLU A 204 -6.04 8.44 23.51
C GLU A 204 -7.00 9.15 22.53
N LYS A 205 -6.87 10.49 22.41
CA LYS A 205 -7.69 11.28 21.50
C LYS A 205 -7.47 10.90 20.03
N GLU A 206 -6.24 10.70 19.61
CA GLU A 206 -5.89 10.25 18.25
C GLU A 206 -6.42 8.84 17.98
N ASN A 207 -6.43 7.98 19.00
CA ASN A 207 -6.95 6.61 18.95
C ASN A 207 -8.45 6.51 19.29
N SER A 208 -9.19 7.61 19.39
CA SER A 208 -10.61 7.63 19.81
C SER A 208 -11.57 6.90 18.87
N MET A 209 -11.14 6.65 17.63
CA MET A 209 -11.89 5.84 16.69
C MET A 209 -11.64 4.33 16.83
N ARG A 210 -10.61 3.94 17.61
CA ARG A 210 -10.23 2.56 17.86
C ARG A 210 -10.80 2.14 19.22
N VAL A 211 -11.93 1.45 19.20
CA VAL A 211 -12.67 1.04 20.40
C VAL A 211 -12.91 -0.48 20.39
N ASP A 212 -13.11 -1.04 21.59
CA ASP A 212 -13.54 -2.43 21.70
C ASP A 212 -15.03 -2.61 21.31
N THR A 213 -15.53 -3.83 21.36
CA THR A 213 -16.92 -4.16 20.99
C THR A 213 -17.97 -3.56 21.92
N THR A 214 -17.55 -3.02 23.08
CA THR A 214 -18.42 -2.33 24.05
C THR A 214 -18.29 -0.80 23.94
N GLY A 215 -17.42 -0.30 23.04
CA GLY A 215 -17.23 1.12 22.79
C GLY A 215 -16.16 1.79 23.66
N HIS A 216 -15.42 1.03 24.47
CA HIS A 216 -14.37 1.59 25.32
C HIS A 216 -13.07 1.82 24.55
N PRO A 217 -12.31 2.88 24.89
CA PRO A 217 -10.99 3.13 24.36
C PRO A 217 -10.01 1.99 24.66
N VAL A 218 -9.08 1.74 23.72
CA VAL A 218 -8.12 0.63 23.85
C VAL A 218 -6.66 1.08 23.82
N PHE A 219 -6.40 2.38 23.69
CA PHE A 219 -5.06 2.92 23.51
C PHE A 219 -4.09 2.53 24.64
N SER A 220 -4.49 2.65 25.90
CA SER A 220 -3.66 2.26 27.05
C SER A 220 -3.24 0.78 27.01
N ARG A 221 -4.13 -0.09 26.52
CA ARG A 221 -3.83 -1.53 26.36
C ARG A 221 -2.85 -1.78 25.23
N ILE A 222 -2.92 -1.00 24.13
CA ILE A 222 -1.94 -1.08 23.03
C ILE A 222 -0.56 -0.66 23.53
N LEU A 223 -0.46 0.40 24.35
CA LEU A 223 0.82 0.81 24.94
C LEU A 223 1.41 -0.28 25.84
N GLN A 224 0.61 -0.98 26.65
CA GLN A 224 1.08 -2.12 27.45
C GLN A 224 1.67 -3.24 26.57
N VAL A 225 1.09 -3.48 25.40
CA VAL A 225 1.64 -4.46 24.44
C VAL A 225 2.97 -3.98 23.85
N LEU A 226 3.09 -2.71 23.52
CA LEU A 226 4.35 -2.13 23.04
C LEU A 226 5.43 -2.16 24.14
N ASP A 227 5.08 -1.83 25.38
CA ASP A 227 5.98 -1.93 26.54
C ASP A 227 6.47 -3.37 26.72
N MET A 228 5.58 -4.36 26.66
CA MET A 228 5.91 -5.79 26.71
C MET A 228 6.85 -6.21 25.57
N CYS A 229 6.58 -5.83 24.33
CA CYS A 229 7.43 -6.16 23.20
C CYS A 229 8.85 -5.57 23.37
N LYS A 230 8.93 -4.32 23.87
CA LYS A 230 10.20 -3.67 24.17
C LYS A 230 10.99 -4.41 25.26
N GLU A 231 10.34 -4.80 26.37
CA GLU A 231 10.97 -5.60 27.43
C GLU A 231 11.54 -6.93 26.91
N LEU A 232 10.82 -7.54 25.98
CA LEU A 232 11.22 -8.81 25.35
C LEU A 232 12.26 -8.64 24.23
N ASN A 233 12.65 -7.42 23.89
CA ASN A 233 13.48 -7.10 22.72
C ASN A 233 12.90 -7.64 21.40
N ILE A 234 11.58 -7.70 21.28
CA ILE A 234 10.90 -8.11 20.05
C ILE A 234 10.66 -6.86 19.20
N PRO A 235 11.28 -6.76 18.00
CA PRO A 235 11.06 -5.64 17.12
C PRO A 235 9.63 -5.64 16.58
N VAL A 236 8.99 -4.46 16.58
CA VAL A 236 7.66 -4.28 16.03
C VAL A 236 7.65 -3.16 15.00
N SER A 237 6.78 -3.29 14.00
CA SER A 237 6.43 -2.22 13.07
C SER A 237 5.12 -1.58 13.49
N LEU A 238 4.87 -0.34 13.09
CA LEU A 238 3.59 0.33 13.33
C LEU A 238 2.80 0.48 12.02
N SER A 239 1.54 0.07 12.06
CA SER A 239 0.55 0.32 11.01
C SER A 239 -0.39 1.42 11.52
N VAL A 240 -0.15 2.66 11.07
CA VAL A 240 -0.86 3.84 11.58
C VAL A 240 -1.97 4.25 10.66
N THR A 241 -3.20 4.27 11.16
CA THR A 241 -4.32 4.87 10.44
C THR A 241 -4.37 6.36 10.76
N LEU A 242 -4.24 7.19 9.73
CA LEU A 242 -4.26 8.64 9.89
C LEU A 242 -5.70 9.11 10.11
N THR A 243 -6.06 9.31 11.37
CA THR A 243 -7.32 10.00 11.71
C THR A 243 -7.17 11.52 11.55
N GLU A 244 -8.27 12.26 11.53
CA GLU A 244 -8.20 13.73 11.52
C GLU A 244 -7.52 14.28 12.79
N GLU A 245 -7.65 13.59 13.92
CA GLU A 245 -6.97 13.96 15.15
C GLU A 245 -5.46 13.70 15.08
N THR A 246 -5.04 12.58 14.48
CA THR A 246 -3.62 12.27 14.25
C THR A 246 -2.95 13.35 13.40
N ILE A 247 -3.62 13.79 12.33
CA ILE A 247 -3.09 14.81 11.42
C ILE A 247 -2.86 16.17 12.12
N LYS A 248 -3.67 16.50 13.12
CA LYS A 248 -3.52 17.75 13.90
C LYS A 248 -2.29 17.76 14.81
N ASN A 249 -1.77 16.59 15.22
CA ASN A 249 -0.77 16.44 16.27
C ASN A 249 0.52 15.79 15.76
N LYS A 250 1.20 16.42 14.79
CA LYS A 250 2.39 15.86 14.10
C LYS A 250 3.51 15.38 15.01
N LYS A 251 3.78 16.06 16.14
CA LYS A 251 4.94 15.76 17.00
C LYS A 251 4.79 14.48 17.83
N ASP A 252 3.59 13.97 18.00
CA ASP A 252 3.34 12.90 18.96
C ASP A 252 3.76 11.52 18.42
N ILE A 253 3.65 11.29 17.11
CA ILE A 253 4.11 10.03 16.46
C ILE A 253 5.61 9.78 16.65
N LEU A 254 6.44 10.83 16.58
CA LEU A 254 7.88 10.69 16.76
C LEU A 254 8.25 10.23 18.17
N GLN A 255 7.44 10.55 19.17
CA GLN A 255 7.65 10.08 20.55
C GLN A 255 7.43 8.57 20.68
N LEU A 256 6.45 7.99 19.96
CA LEU A 256 6.27 6.54 19.89
C LEU A 256 7.51 5.84 19.34
N ILE A 257 8.07 6.40 18.27
CA ILE A 257 9.24 5.84 17.60
C ILE A 257 10.43 5.82 18.55
N ASP A 258 10.71 6.94 19.20
CA ASP A 258 11.84 7.05 20.12
C ASP A 258 11.64 6.18 21.37
N LYS A 259 10.41 6.13 21.91
CA LYS A 259 10.10 5.33 23.09
C LYS A 259 10.23 3.83 22.83
N TYR A 260 9.82 3.34 21.66
CA TYR A 260 9.71 1.89 21.37
C TYR A 260 10.73 1.40 20.33
N ASP A 261 11.69 2.21 19.92
CA ASP A 261 12.73 1.88 18.92
C ASP A 261 12.15 1.35 17.61
N ILE A 262 11.07 1.96 17.13
CA ILE A 262 10.37 1.55 15.91
C ILE A 262 11.26 1.82 14.69
N LYS A 263 11.45 0.80 13.84
CA LYS A 263 12.29 0.89 12.63
C LYS A 263 11.50 0.92 11.33
N SER A 264 10.24 0.53 11.35
CA SER A 264 9.39 0.48 10.17
C SER A 264 8.00 1.01 10.49
N PHE A 265 7.47 1.78 9.54
CA PHE A 265 6.26 2.56 9.70
C PHE A 265 5.43 2.55 8.41
N GLY A 266 4.14 2.35 8.53
CA GLY A 266 3.21 2.44 7.42
C GLY A 266 2.02 3.32 7.76
N PHE A 267 1.81 4.40 6.98
CA PHE A 267 0.62 5.23 7.10
C PHE A 267 -0.52 4.68 6.24
N ASN A 268 -1.70 4.51 6.85
CA ASN A 268 -2.94 4.16 6.17
C ASN A 268 -3.84 5.40 6.10
N ILE A 269 -4.14 5.82 4.88
CA ILE A 269 -5.06 6.92 4.62
C ILE A 269 -6.48 6.37 4.76
N LEU A 270 -7.34 7.03 5.55
CA LEU A 270 -8.72 6.62 5.79
C LEU A 270 -9.46 6.35 4.47
N MET A 271 -10.24 5.28 4.47
CA MET A 271 -11.13 4.96 3.36
C MET A 271 -12.51 5.58 3.62
N SER A 272 -13.17 5.98 2.54
CA SER A 272 -14.59 6.35 2.59
C SER A 272 -15.44 5.10 2.39
N ASP A 273 -16.52 4.99 3.14
CA ASP A 273 -17.56 3.99 2.93
C ASP A 273 -18.95 4.59 3.22
N GLU A 274 -19.99 3.78 3.18
CA GLU A 274 -21.37 4.20 3.45
C GLU A 274 -21.59 4.77 4.88
N ASN A 275 -20.73 4.39 5.82
CA ASN A 275 -20.85 4.75 7.24
C ASN A 275 -19.85 5.83 7.68
N PHE A 276 -18.82 6.08 6.88
CA PHE A 276 -17.73 6.98 7.23
C PHE A 276 -17.16 7.70 6.01
N THR A 277 -17.14 9.02 6.06
CA THR A 277 -16.50 9.88 5.05
C THR A 277 -15.66 10.93 5.75
N PRO A 278 -14.34 10.97 5.49
CA PRO A 278 -13.47 12.03 6.01
C PRO A 278 -13.89 13.41 5.48
N SER A 279 -13.45 14.49 6.15
CA SER A 279 -13.70 15.86 5.71
C SER A 279 -13.12 16.14 4.32
N SER A 280 -13.65 17.13 3.63
CA SER A 280 -13.23 17.51 2.26
C SER A 280 -11.75 17.90 2.15
N GLN A 281 -11.12 18.36 3.24
CA GLN A 281 -9.70 18.73 3.30
C GLN A 281 -8.80 17.57 3.69
N TYR A 282 -9.35 16.44 4.11
CA TYR A 282 -8.60 15.34 4.68
C TYR A 282 -7.47 14.83 3.77
N ASN A 283 -7.75 14.62 2.49
CA ASN A 283 -6.75 14.07 1.55
C ASN A 283 -5.51 14.97 1.42
N GLU A 284 -5.72 16.28 1.36
CA GLU A 284 -4.65 17.28 1.29
C GLU A 284 -3.81 17.31 2.57
N LEU A 285 -4.47 17.30 3.72
CA LEU A 285 -3.83 17.32 5.03
C LEU A 285 -3.08 16.02 5.31
N ALA A 286 -3.66 14.86 4.98
CA ALA A 286 -3.01 13.56 5.15
C ALA A 286 -1.77 13.43 4.26
N ALA A 287 -1.82 13.85 3.00
CA ALA A 287 -0.68 13.82 2.10
C ALA A 287 0.44 14.73 2.60
N GLN A 288 0.13 15.93 3.09
CA GLN A 288 1.12 16.84 3.66
C GLN A 288 1.72 16.30 4.96
N PHE A 289 0.88 15.71 5.81
CA PHE A 289 1.34 15.07 7.06
C PHE A 289 2.36 13.96 6.78
N ILE A 290 2.08 13.05 5.83
CA ILE A 290 2.99 11.95 5.48
C ILE A 290 4.35 12.50 4.99
N ILE A 291 4.35 13.59 4.19
CA ILE A 291 5.58 14.22 3.70
C ILE A 291 6.38 14.84 4.85
N ASP A 292 5.71 15.56 5.74
CA ASP A 292 6.36 16.21 6.87
C ASP A 292 6.97 15.18 7.83
N GLU A 293 6.22 14.10 8.14
CA GLU A 293 6.71 13.01 8.95
C GLU A 293 7.86 12.25 8.28
N PHE A 294 7.77 12.00 6.97
CA PHE A 294 8.84 11.35 6.22
C PHE A 294 10.18 12.11 6.34
N LEU A 295 10.15 13.43 6.33
CA LEU A 295 11.37 14.24 6.51
C LEU A 295 12.05 13.98 7.86
N GLU A 296 11.28 13.85 8.92
CA GLU A 296 11.82 13.56 10.26
C GLU A 296 12.22 12.08 10.40
N LEU A 297 11.42 11.15 9.88
CA LEU A 297 11.71 9.72 9.87
C LEU A 297 13.02 9.42 9.11
N ARG A 298 13.21 10.05 7.94
CA ARG A 298 14.42 9.90 7.13
C ARG A 298 15.69 10.32 7.89
N LYS A 299 15.64 11.42 8.67
CA LYS A 299 16.77 11.85 9.51
C LYS A 299 17.15 10.81 10.56
N LYS A 300 16.20 10.03 11.03
CA LYS A 300 16.36 8.95 12.01
C LYS A 300 16.69 7.59 11.36
N GLY A 301 16.76 7.50 10.04
CA GLY A 301 16.98 6.24 9.32
C GLY A 301 15.80 5.27 9.38
N ILE A 302 14.58 5.76 9.64
CA ILE A 302 13.37 4.94 9.77
C ILE A 302 12.71 4.82 8.40
N TYR A 303 12.33 3.60 8.04
CA TYR A 303 11.62 3.31 6.79
C TYR A 303 10.14 3.71 6.90
N GLU A 304 9.69 4.59 6.00
CA GLU A 304 8.29 4.94 5.80
C GLU A 304 7.85 4.47 4.41
N ASP A 305 6.84 3.62 4.36
CA ASP A 305 6.51 2.85 3.16
C ASP A 305 5.93 3.70 2.01
N ARG A 306 5.06 4.68 2.30
CA ARG A 306 4.30 5.42 1.27
C ARG A 306 5.17 6.28 0.36
N ILE A 307 6.07 7.07 0.97
CA ILE A 307 7.00 7.93 0.21
C ILE A 307 8.13 7.09 -0.37
N MET A 308 8.67 6.12 0.40
CA MET A 308 9.82 5.33 -0.06
C MET A 308 9.53 4.55 -1.35
N ARG A 309 8.32 4.02 -1.54
CA ARG A 309 7.94 3.37 -2.81
C ARG A 309 7.98 4.35 -3.99
N LYS A 310 7.44 5.55 -3.82
CA LYS A 310 7.45 6.61 -4.84
C LYS A 310 8.84 7.19 -5.08
N LEU A 311 9.62 7.39 -4.02
CA LEU A 311 11.02 7.80 -4.09
C LEU A 311 11.87 6.80 -4.89
N ARG A 312 11.66 5.50 -4.67
CA ARG A 312 12.36 4.43 -5.41
C ARG A 312 12.02 4.49 -6.90
N ALA A 313 10.76 4.65 -7.27
CA ALA A 313 10.34 4.80 -8.65
C ALA A 313 10.95 6.07 -9.29
N PHE A 314 10.92 7.20 -8.56
CA PHE A 314 11.48 8.48 -9.00
C PHE A 314 12.99 8.42 -9.23
N THR A 315 13.76 7.88 -8.28
CA THR A 315 15.23 7.83 -8.35
C THR A 315 15.75 6.83 -9.39
N LYS A 316 15.04 5.69 -9.56
CA LYS A 316 15.39 4.68 -10.56
C LYS A 316 14.83 4.98 -11.95
N SER A 317 14.10 6.07 -12.13
CA SER A 317 13.40 6.41 -13.38
C SER A 317 12.54 5.26 -13.90
N GLN A 318 11.87 4.55 -12.98
CA GLN A 318 10.99 3.44 -13.27
C GLN A 318 9.53 3.87 -13.17
N ILE A 319 8.66 3.26 -13.97
CA ILE A 319 7.22 3.46 -13.84
C ILE A 319 6.70 2.57 -12.72
N TYR A 320 5.97 3.17 -11.81
CA TYR A 320 5.31 2.49 -10.72
C TYR A 320 3.89 2.12 -11.14
N PHE A 321 3.73 0.89 -11.65
CA PHE A 321 2.47 0.45 -12.23
C PHE A 321 1.35 0.24 -11.20
N SER A 322 1.70 -0.15 -9.97
CA SER A 322 0.70 -0.52 -8.97
C SER A 322 1.16 -0.13 -7.56
N ASP A 323 0.27 0.48 -6.77
CA ASP A 323 0.52 0.85 -5.37
C ASP A 323 0.17 -0.30 -4.39
N CYS A 324 -0.52 -1.33 -4.86
CA CYS A 324 -1.02 -2.44 -4.06
C CYS A 324 -0.79 -3.77 -4.78
N ALA A 325 -0.46 -4.83 -4.03
CA ALA A 325 -0.28 -6.17 -4.57
C ALA A 325 -1.56 -6.71 -5.23
N ALA A 326 -2.75 -6.31 -4.76
CA ALA A 326 -4.00 -6.66 -5.40
C ALA A 326 -4.12 -6.04 -6.81
N THR A 327 -3.80 -4.74 -6.96
CA THR A 327 -3.86 -4.04 -8.25
C THR A 327 -2.70 -4.37 -9.19
N SER A 328 -1.70 -5.12 -8.75
CA SER A 328 -0.71 -5.76 -9.63
C SER A 328 -1.07 -7.19 -10.02
N GLY A 329 -2.19 -7.74 -9.52
CA GLY A 329 -2.54 -9.13 -9.69
C GLY A 329 -1.60 -10.11 -8.97
N SER A 330 -0.76 -9.63 -8.03
CA SER A 330 0.24 -10.47 -7.36
C SER A 330 -0.18 -10.97 -5.97
N GLN A 331 -1.42 -10.72 -5.56
CA GLN A 331 -1.96 -11.08 -4.27
C GLN A 331 -3.10 -12.08 -4.39
N ILE A 332 -3.11 -13.05 -3.48
CA ILE A 332 -4.30 -13.85 -3.15
C ILE A 332 -4.72 -13.60 -1.70
N VAL A 333 -6.00 -13.78 -1.44
CA VAL A 333 -6.61 -13.73 -0.12
C VAL A 333 -7.38 -15.03 0.10
N VAL A 334 -7.00 -15.79 1.11
CA VAL A 334 -7.69 -17.04 1.45
C VAL A 334 -8.58 -16.81 2.66
N ALA A 335 -9.90 -16.92 2.46
CA ALA A 335 -10.90 -16.81 3.51
C ALA A 335 -10.91 -18.06 4.43
N PRO A 336 -11.46 -17.99 5.66
CA PRO A 336 -11.53 -19.12 6.57
C PRO A 336 -12.26 -20.35 6.02
N THR A 337 -13.13 -20.17 5.04
CA THR A 337 -13.88 -21.23 4.36
C THR A 337 -13.16 -21.83 3.14
N GLY A 338 -11.93 -21.40 2.86
CA GLY A 338 -11.16 -21.85 1.70
C GLY A 338 -11.42 -21.08 0.41
N GLN A 339 -12.37 -20.15 0.38
CA GLN A 339 -12.58 -19.30 -0.79
C GLN A 339 -11.35 -18.39 -1.03
N VAL A 340 -10.99 -18.22 -2.29
CA VAL A 340 -9.81 -17.44 -2.70
C VAL A 340 -10.23 -16.25 -3.55
N GLY A 341 -9.79 -15.07 -3.13
CA GLY A 341 -10.02 -13.81 -3.82
C GLY A 341 -8.74 -13.02 -4.04
N ILE A 342 -8.87 -11.83 -4.61
CA ILE A 342 -7.74 -10.96 -4.92
C ILE A 342 -7.52 -9.85 -3.88
N CYS A 343 -8.55 -9.39 -3.18
CA CYS A 343 -8.47 -8.29 -2.22
C CYS A 343 -9.20 -8.61 -0.91
N HIS A 344 -8.51 -8.41 0.21
CA HIS A 344 -9.10 -8.58 1.53
C HIS A 344 -10.18 -7.53 1.86
N GLY A 345 -10.21 -6.39 1.14
CA GLY A 345 -11.30 -5.42 1.24
C GLY A 345 -12.66 -5.94 0.78
N CYS A 346 -12.69 -7.06 0.03
CA CYS A 346 -13.90 -7.75 -0.42
C CYS A 346 -14.25 -8.99 0.43
N LEU A 347 -13.70 -9.08 1.65
CA LEU A 347 -13.86 -10.25 2.48
C LEU A 347 -15.34 -10.54 2.85
N HIS A 348 -16.15 -9.50 3.02
CA HIS A 348 -17.57 -9.67 3.40
C HIS A 348 -18.49 -9.99 2.23
N ASP A 349 -18.39 -9.22 1.13
CA ASP A 349 -19.25 -9.40 -0.02
C ASP A 349 -18.77 -10.50 -0.98
N LYS A 350 -17.53 -10.97 -0.82
CA LYS A 350 -16.87 -11.98 -1.65
C LYS A 350 -16.88 -11.65 -3.16
N LYS A 351 -17.12 -10.39 -3.54
CA LYS A 351 -17.33 -9.97 -4.93
C LYS A 351 -16.20 -10.40 -5.88
N TYR A 352 -14.95 -10.40 -5.39
CA TYR A 352 -13.77 -10.79 -6.15
C TYR A 352 -13.09 -12.04 -5.59
N PHE A 353 -13.88 -12.92 -4.98
CA PHE A 353 -13.48 -14.28 -4.62
C PHE A 353 -13.92 -15.21 -5.75
N VAL A 354 -12.98 -15.75 -6.48
CA VAL A 354 -13.22 -16.36 -7.81
C VAL A 354 -12.95 -17.85 -7.87
N THR A 355 -12.38 -18.43 -6.80
CA THR A 355 -12.07 -19.85 -6.72
C THR A 355 -12.05 -20.33 -5.26
N ASN A 356 -11.62 -21.57 -5.04
CA ASN A 356 -11.44 -22.17 -3.73
C ASN A 356 -10.10 -22.91 -3.68
N VAL A 357 -9.56 -23.12 -2.47
CA VAL A 357 -8.28 -23.83 -2.24
C VAL A 357 -8.29 -25.29 -2.75
N ASP A 358 -9.46 -25.86 -3.01
CA ASP A 358 -9.63 -27.19 -3.61
C ASP A 358 -9.49 -27.20 -5.15
N ASP A 359 -9.43 -26.03 -5.80
CA ASP A 359 -9.24 -25.92 -7.24
C ASP A 359 -7.76 -26.03 -7.62
N HIS A 360 -7.31 -27.25 -7.83
CA HIS A 360 -5.92 -27.55 -8.21
C HIS A 360 -5.56 -27.09 -9.64
N ASN A 361 -6.55 -26.73 -10.47
CA ASN A 361 -6.33 -26.26 -11.84
C ASN A 361 -6.29 -24.73 -11.96
N PHE A 362 -6.56 -24.03 -10.86
CA PHE A 362 -6.54 -22.56 -10.87
C PHE A 362 -5.15 -22.02 -11.20
N ASP A 363 -5.13 -21.04 -12.09
CA ASP A 363 -3.93 -20.29 -12.48
C ASP A 363 -4.29 -18.80 -12.53
N ALA A 364 -3.80 -18.03 -11.56
CA ALA A 364 -4.07 -16.60 -11.46
C ALA A 364 -3.68 -15.83 -12.73
N ARG A 365 -2.64 -16.28 -13.45
CA ARG A 365 -2.15 -15.67 -14.70
C ARG A 365 -3.17 -15.77 -15.85
N LYS A 366 -4.10 -16.70 -15.77
CA LYS A 366 -5.14 -16.96 -16.77
C LYS A 366 -6.53 -16.54 -16.31
N ASN A 367 -6.70 -16.23 -15.03
CA ASN A 367 -8.00 -15.87 -14.50
C ASN A 367 -8.39 -14.44 -14.91
N PRO A 368 -9.58 -14.23 -15.52
CA PRO A 368 -10.00 -12.90 -15.99
C PRO A 368 -9.98 -11.81 -14.91
N THR A 369 -10.39 -12.11 -13.69
CA THR A 369 -10.39 -11.15 -12.58
C THR A 369 -8.97 -10.71 -12.21
N PHE A 370 -8.02 -11.64 -12.12
CA PHE A 370 -6.64 -11.29 -11.81
C PHE A 370 -5.98 -10.49 -12.95
N ILE A 371 -6.30 -10.84 -14.20
CA ILE A 371 -5.85 -10.09 -15.37
C ILE A 371 -6.45 -8.68 -15.34
N GLU A 372 -7.77 -8.54 -15.13
CA GLU A 372 -8.44 -7.24 -15.03
C GLU A 372 -7.80 -6.37 -13.94
N TRP A 373 -7.60 -6.93 -12.73
CA TRP A 373 -6.98 -6.19 -11.62
C TRP A 373 -5.55 -5.76 -11.92
N SER A 374 -4.75 -6.56 -12.63
CA SER A 374 -3.40 -6.17 -13.03
C SER A 374 -3.38 -4.99 -14.01
N GLN A 375 -4.50 -4.71 -14.66
CA GLN A 375 -4.67 -3.57 -15.58
C GLN A 375 -5.19 -2.29 -14.88
N LEU A 376 -5.42 -2.31 -13.56
CA LEU A 376 -5.88 -1.14 -12.78
C LEU A 376 -4.76 -0.10 -12.52
N THR A 377 -3.82 -0.01 -13.43
CA THR A 377 -2.73 0.97 -13.41
C THR A 377 -3.20 2.34 -13.90
N PRO A 378 -2.63 3.45 -13.41
CA PRO A 378 -2.96 4.78 -13.91
C PRO A 378 -2.67 4.96 -15.42
N ILE A 379 -1.74 4.19 -15.99
CA ILE A 379 -1.43 4.23 -17.43
C ILE A 379 -2.63 3.87 -18.33
N ASN A 380 -3.56 3.06 -17.81
CA ASN A 380 -4.76 2.65 -18.54
C ASN A 380 -5.97 3.54 -18.27
N LYS A 381 -5.85 4.55 -17.39
CA LYS A 381 -6.94 5.48 -17.06
C LYS A 381 -6.81 6.75 -17.89
N GLU A 382 -7.85 7.10 -18.61
CA GLU A 382 -7.88 8.27 -19.49
C GLU A 382 -7.60 9.56 -18.71
N GLU A 383 -8.21 9.71 -17.54
CA GLU A 383 -8.08 10.88 -16.68
C GLU A 383 -6.66 11.03 -16.07
N CYS A 384 -5.81 10.01 -16.22
CA CYS A 384 -4.44 10.04 -15.71
C CYS A 384 -3.38 10.37 -16.77
N GLN A 385 -3.75 10.47 -18.06
CA GLN A 385 -2.78 10.61 -19.16
C GLN A 385 -1.94 11.89 -19.03
N ASP A 386 -2.56 13.00 -18.64
CA ASP A 386 -1.88 14.30 -18.45
C ASP A 386 -1.40 14.53 -17.01
N CYS A 387 -1.44 13.50 -16.17
CA CYS A 387 -1.08 13.66 -14.77
C CYS A 387 0.45 13.70 -14.60
N PRO A 388 1.02 14.76 -14.00
CA PRO A 388 2.48 14.85 -13.81
C PRO A 388 3.03 13.74 -12.92
N ALA A 389 2.22 13.17 -12.03
CA ALA A 389 2.62 12.10 -11.12
C ALA A 389 2.40 10.69 -11.69
N LEU A 390 2.02 10.54 -12.98
CA LEU A 390 1.69 9.27 -13.62
C LEU A 390 2.74 8.18 -13.34
N GLY A 391 4.02 8.51 -13.49
CA GLY A 391 5.13 7.56 -13.35
C GLY A 391 5.38 7.04 -11.94
N ILE A 392 4.91 7.74 -10.90
CA ILE A 392 5.16 7.39 -9.49
C ILE A 392 3.88 7.06 -8.71
N CYS A 393 2.69 7.19 -9.32
CA CYS A 393 1.42 7.12 -8.61
C CYS A 393 1.05 5.69 -8.18
N GLY A 394 1.09 4.73 -9.10
CA GLY A 394 0.65 3.35 -8.85
C GLY A 394 -0.86 3.15 -8.76
N GLY A 395 -1.69 4.19 -8.91
CA GLY A 395 -3.15 4.10 -9.06
C GLY A 395 -3.97 4.01 -7.77
N GLY A 396 -3.36 3.75 -6.63
CA GLY A 396 -4.05 3.71 -5.33
C GLY A 396 -4.87 2.43 -5.07
N CYS A 397 -5.96 2.55 -4.32
CA CYS A 397 -6.80 1.44 -3.87
C CYS A 397 -8.07 1.33 -4.71
N ALA A 398 -8.22 0.22 -5.44
CA ALA A 398 -9.40 -0.03 -6.28
C ALA A 398 -10.71 -0.08 -5.48
N ILE A 399 -10.67 -0.64 -4.26
CA ILE A 399 -11.86 -0.74 -3.39
C ILE A 399 -12.30 0.65 -2.91
N ASN A 400 -11.35 1.49 -2.48
CA ASN A 400 -11.71 2.86 -2.11
C ASN A 400 -12.23 3.66 -3.31
N ALA A 401 -11.62 3.50 -4.49
CA ALA A 401 -12.11 4.14 -5.71
C ALA A 401 -13.57 3.77 -5.98
N MET A 402 -13.90 2.47 -5.88
CA MET A 402 -15.26 1.95 -6.09
C MET A 402 -16.27 2.49 -5.08
N HIS A 403 -15.90 2.63 -3.80
CA HIS A 403 -16.82 3.04 -2.73
C HIS A 403 -16.86 4.55 -2.49
N SER A 404 -15.97 5.33 -3.11
CA SER A 404 -15.83 6.76 -2.82
C SER A 404 -17.01 7.60 -3.32
N LYS A 405 -17.71 7.17 -4.37
CA LYS A 405 -18.88 7.86 -4.94
C LYS A 405 -19.87 6.85 -5.56
N PRO A 406 -21.17 7.13 -5.53
CA PRO A 406 -22.16 6.32 -6.24
C PRO A 406 -21.83 6.21 -7.74
N GLY A 407 -21.94 5.00 -8.29
CA GLY A 407 -21.64 4.72 -9.70
C GLY A 407 -20.16 4.45 -10.02
N ASN A 408 -19.27 4.65 -9.07
CA ASN A 408 -17.86 4.29 -9.25
C ASN A 408 -17.65 2.76 -9.32
N THR A 409 -16.56 2.39 -9.99
CA THR A 409 -16.12 1.01 -10.15
C THR A 409 -14.66 0.86 -9.69
N ILE A 410 -14.10 -0.34 -9.75
CA ILE A 410 -12.66 -0.56 -9.50
C ILE A 410 -11.76 0.19 -10.49
N HIS A 411 -12.30 0.59 -11.65
CA HIS A 411 -11.58 1.39 -12.66
C HIS A 411 -11.56 2.89 -12.36
N SER A 412 -12.41 3.36 -11.43
CA SER A 412 -12.44 4.76 -11.04
C SER A 412 -11.16 5.20 -10.33
N ILE A 413 -10.99 6.50 -10.15
CA ILE A 413 -9.81 7.09 -9.52
C ILE A 413 -9.96 7.05 -7.99
N ASP A 414 -8.91 6.64 -7.28
CA ASP A 414 -8.77 6.89 -5.84
C ASP A 414 -8.18 8.30 -5.61
N GLU A 415 -9.05 9.27 -5.34
CA GLU A 415 -8.68 10.69 -5.17
C GLU A 415 -7.64 10.91 -4.06
N ARG A 416 -7.64 10.09 -3.00
CA ARG A 416 -6.65 10.16 -1.91
C ARG A 416 -5.23 9.99 -2.45
N PHE A 417 -5.05 9.01 -3.34
CA PHE A 417 -3.76 8.71 -3.93
C PHE A 417 -3.39 9.68 -5.05
N CYS A 418 -4.36 10.26 -5.75
CA CYS A 418 -4.11 11.36 -6.69
C CYS A 418 -3.45 12.55 -5.98
N VAL A 419 -4.03 13.00 -4.87
CA VAL A 419 -3.49 14.09 -4.06
C VAL A 419 -2.12 13.71 -3.50
N HIS A 420 -2.01 12.54 -2.87
CA HIS A 420 -0.75 12.07 -2.30
C HIS A 420 0.37 11.97 -3.33
N ALA A 421 0.11 11.41 -4.52
CA ALA A 421 1.13 11.25 -5.55
C ALA A 421 1.60 12.59 -6.12
N LYS A 422 0.69 13.53 -6.39
CA LYS A 422 1.04 14.88 -6.89
C LYS A 422 1.88 15.64 -5.87
N LYS A 423 1.47 15.67 -4.60
CA LYS A 423 2.24 16.32 -3.53
C LYS A 423 3.61 15.66 -3.31
N THR A 424 3.65 14.33 -3.35
CA THR A 424 4.92 13.60 -3.23
C THR A 424 5.85 13.93 -4.39
N LEU A 425 5.36 13.99 -5.64
CA LEU A 425 6.20 14.39 -6.77
C LEU A 425 6.78 15.80 -6.59
N GLU A 426 5.94 16.76 -6.22
CA GLU A 426 6.39 18.12 -5.95
C GLU A 426 7.48 18.16 -4.85
N PHE A 427 7.24 17.43 -3.77
CA PHE A 427 8.22 17.27 -2.69
C PHE A 427 9.54 16.67 -3.20
N LEU A 428 9.50 15.56 -3.94
CA LEU A 428 10.70 14.87 -4.44
C LEU A 428 11.52 15.76 -5.39
N ILE A 429 10.87 16.53 -6.26
CA ILE A 429 11.54 17.47 -7.15
C ILE A 429 12.25 18.58 -6.34
N ARG A 430 11.57 19.14 -5.34
CA ARG A 430 12.15 20.19 -4.49
C ARG A 430 13.26 19.64 -3.60
N ASP A 431 13.11 18.45 -3.05
CA ASP A 431 14.10 17.79 -2.20
C ASP A 431 15.37 17.48 -3.00
N LEU A 432 15.24 16.94 -4.21
CA LEU A 432 16.37 16.70 -5.11
C LEU A 432 17.11 18.01 -5.46
N TYR A 433 16.37 19.10 -5.69
CA TYR A 433 16.98 20.40 -5.94
C TYR A 433 17.82 20.88 -4.76
N ARG A 434 17.31 20.73 -3.53
CA ARG A 434 18.07 21.09 -2.31
C ARG A 434 19.36 20.28 -2.18
N VAL A 435 19.27 18.96 -2.43
CA VAL A 435 20.45 18.06 -2.40
C VAL A 435 21.49 18.48 -3.43
N ILE A 436 21.09 18.80 -4.67
CA ILE A 436 21.99 19.25 -5.73
C ILE A 436 22.66 20.58 -5.34
N GLN A 437 21.97 21.48 -4.60
CA GLN A 437 22.51 22.75 -4.14
C GLN A 437 23.37 22.61 -2.87
N GLY A 438 23.59 21.41 -2.36
CA GLY A 438 24.32 21.16 -1.10
C GLY A 438 23.61 21.72 0.15
N LYS A 439 22.29 21.94 0.06
CA LYS A 439 21.44 22.42 1.16
C LYS A 439 20.67 21.22 1.72
N ASN A 440 21.26 20.58 2.72
CA ASN A 440 20.61 19.49 3.48
C ASN A 440 19.65 20.04 4.54
#